data_8b1546518ab2ec635157c5dd3c723ee7
#
_entry.id   8b1546518ab2ec635157c5dd3c723ee7
#
_cell.length_a   1.000
_cell.length_b   1.000
_cell.length_c   1.000
_cell.angle_alpha   90.00
_cell.angle_beta   90.00
_cell.angle_gamma   90.00
#
_symmetry.space_group_name_H-M   'P 1'
#
loop_
_entity.id
_entity.type
_entity.pdbx_description
1 polymer ?
#
loop_
_entity_poly.entity_id
_entity_poly.type
_entity_poly.pdbx_seq_one_letter_code
_entity_poly.pdbx_strand_id
1 'polypeptide(L)' 'MSDNAKKMRRAPTQKRSRERVQNILKVACELIALQGSDGMKMGELAEKAGVSIGSLYQYFPDKAAIIHAL' A
#
# COMPACT_ATOMS: atom_id res chain seq x y z
N MET A 1 15.70 19.50 20.23
CA MET A 1 14.70 20.28 19.52
C MET A 1 14.99 20.36 18.03
N SER A 2 16.20 20.80 17.67
CA SER A 2 16.53 20.85 16.24
C SER A 2 16.47 19.48 15.57
N ASP A 3 16.79 18.43 16.32
CA ASP A 3 16.69 17.08 15.78
C ASP A 3 15.27 16.69 15.44
N ASN A 4 14.32 17.12 16.26
CA ASN A 4 12.91 16.86 15.99
C ASN A 4 12.44 17.57 14.73
N ALA A 5 12.91 18.80 14.52
CA ALA A 5 12.57 19.54 13.33
C ALA A 5 13.12 18.86 12.08
N LYS A 6 14.33 18.33 12.15
CA LYS A 6 14.90 17.61 11.04
C LYS A 6 14.14 16.34 10.74
N LYS A 7 13.77 15.61 11.78
CA LYS A 7 12.97 14.40 11.60
C LYS A 7 11.63 14.70 11.00
N MET A 8 11.01 15.79 11.38
CA MET A 8 9.72 16.18 10.84
C MET A 8 9.79 16.48 9.36
N ARG A 9 10.91 17.02 8.88
CA ARG A 9 11.05 17.29 7.45
C ARG A 9 11.15 16.02 6.62
N ARG A 10 11.72 14.96 7.18
CA ARG A 10 11.80 13.67 6.49
C ARG A 10 10.55 12.84 6.71
N ALA A 11 10.03 12.92 7.93
CA ALA A 11 8.91 12.09 8.35
C ALA A 11 7.70 12.18 7.43
N PRO A 12 7.29 13.36 6.92
CA PRO A 12 6.09 13.42 6.06
C PRO A 12 6.15 12.48 4.86
N THR A 13 7.29 12.43 4.15
CA THR A 13 7.40 11.57 2.97
C THR A 13 7.36 10.09 3.36
N GLN A 14 8.12 9.70 4.37
CA GLN A 14 8.14 8.31 4.83
C GLN A 14 6.81 7.91 5.41
N LYS A 15 6.17 8.82 6.14
CA LYS A 15 4.88 8.56 6.72
C LYS A 15 3.83 8.33 5.63
N ARG A 16 3.83 9.15 4.60
CA ARG A 16 2.90 8.99 3.48
C ARG A 16 3.10 7.66 2.78
N SER A 17 4.34 7.26 2.55
CA SER A 17 4.63 5.97 1.93
C SER A 17 4.13 4.83 2.78
N ARG A 18 4.37 4.88 4.08
CA ARG A 18 3.89 3.85 4.99
C ARG A 18 2.37 3.81 5.03
N GLU A 19 1.73 4.96 5.07
CA GLU A 19 0.27 5.02 5.09
C GLU A 19 -0.31 4.44 3.81
N ARG A 20 0.31 4.72 2.67
CA ARG A 20 -0.13 4.15 1.40
C ARG A 20 0.01 2.64 1.38
N VAL A 21 1.16 2.14 1.83
CA VAL A 21 1.38 0.70 1.91
C VAL A 21 0.37 0.05 2.84
N GLN A 22 0.17 0.63 4.02
CA GLN A 22 -0.80 0.10 4.97
C GLN A 22 -2.21 0.11 4.41
N ASN A 23 -2.59 1.17 3.70
CA ASN A 23 -3.89 1.27 3.08
C ASN A 23 -4.06 0.20 1.98
N ILE A 24 -3.03 0.03 1.16
CA ILE A 24 -3.05 -1.00 0.12
C ILE A 24 -3.23 -2.38 0.75
N LEU A 25 -2.48 -2.67 1.80
CA LEU A 25 -2.57 -3.97 2.47
C LEU A 25 -3.91 -4.17 3.14
N LYS A 26 -4.46 -3.12 3.74
CA LYS A 26 -5.78 -3.19 4.36
C LYS A 26 -6.85 -3.53 3.32
N VAL A 27 -6.83 -2.81 2.20
CA VAL A 27 -7.81 -3.05 1.13
C VAL A 27 -7.60 -4.43 0.52
N ALA A 28 -6.35 -4.84 0.33
CA ALA A 28 -6.05 -6.17 -0.18
C ALA A 28 -6.61 -7.26 0.75
N CYS A 29 -6.44 -7.09 2.05
CA CYS A 29 -6.96 -8.02 3.01
C CYS A 29 -8.49 -8.14 2.91
N GLU A 30 -9.17 -7.01 2.77
CA GLU A 30 -10.61 -6.98 2.62
C GLU A 30 -11.04 -7.69 1.33
N LEU A 31 -10.36 -7.42 0.23
CA LEU A 31 -10.69 -8.05 -1.04
C LEU A 31 -10.44 -9.56 -1.01
N ILE A 32 -9.36 -9.97 -0.39
CA ILE A 32 -9.04 -11.39 -0.25
C ILE A 32 -10.10 -12.09 0.62
N ALA A 33 -10.55 -11.42 1.68
CA ALA A 33 -11.59 -11.97 2.53
C ALA A 33 -12.90 -12.17 1.77
N LEU A 34 -13.19 -11.28 0.82
CA LEU A 34 -14.44 -11.36 0.05
C LEU A 34 -14.35 -12.29 -1.15
N GLN A 35 -13.22 -12.30 -1.84
CA GLN A 35 -13.10 -12.95 -3.14
C GLN A 35 -12.02 -14.03 -3.19
N GLY A 36 -11.23 -14.16 -2.13
CA GLY A 36 -10.06 -15.00 -2.14
C GLY A 36 -8.89 -14.33 -2.85
N SER A 37 -7.69 -14.84 -2.61
CA SER A 37 -6.49 -14.27 -3.21
C SER A 37 -6.50 -14.38 -4.73
N ASP A 38 -7.08 -15.47 -5.26
CA ASP A 38 -7.16 -15.66 -6.70
C ASP A 38 -8.14 -14.68 -7.35
N GLY A 39 -9.16 -14.27 -6.61
CA GLY A 39 -10.16 -13.34 -7.13
C GLY A 39 -9.74 -11.89 -7.08
N MET A 40 -8.72 -11.55 -6.29
CA MET A 40 -8.26 -10.19 -6.19
C MET A 40 -7.40 -9.83 -7.40
N LYS A 41 -7.72 -8.72 -8.05
CA LYS A 41 -6.97 -8.23 -9.20
C LYS A 41 -6.23 -6.95 -8.84
N MET A 42 -5.04 -6.77 -9.41
CA MET A 42 -4.22 -5.59 -9.12
C MET A 42 -4.94 -4.30 -9.48
N GLY A 43 -5.63 -4.28 -10.63
CA GLY A 43 -6.39 -3.10 -11.04
C GLY A 43 -7.49 -2.74 -10.05
N GLU A 44 -8.21 -3.72 -9.57
CA GLU A 44 -9.26 -3.51 -8.58
C GLU A 44 -8.67 -3.01 -7.27
N LEU A 45 -7.56 -3.59 -6.86
CA LEU A 45 -6.89 -3.17 -5.64
C LEU A 45 -6.45 -1.72 -5.73
N ALA A 46 -5.84 -1.34 -6.85
CA ALA A 46 -5.41 0.05 -7.04
C ALA A 46 -6.58 1.00 -6.94
N GLU A 47 -7.68 0.67 -7.61
CA GLU A 47 -8.87 1.50 -7.61
C GLU A 47 -9.43 1.67 -6.20
N LYS A 48 -9.59 0.57 -5.49
CA LYS A 48 -10.16 0.62 -4.15
C LYS A 48 -9.23 1.24 -3.13
N ALA A 49 -7.94 1.11 -3.30
CA ALA A 49 -6.96 1.74 -2.43
C ALA A 49 -6.74 3.21 -2.76
N GLY A 50 -7.30 3.69 -3.88
CA GLY A 50 -7.17 5.09 -4.26
C GLY A 50 -5.80 5.46 -4.79
N VAL A 51 -5.09 4.50 -5.39
CA VAL A 51 -3.77 4.75 -5.98
C VAL A 51 -3.82 4.38 -7.46
N SER A 52 -2.91 4.96 -8.25
CA SER A 52 -2.81 4.57 -9.64
C SER A 52 -2.22 3.16 -9.74
N ILE A 53 -2.53 2.48 -10.84
CA ILE A 53 -1.98 1.13 -11.05
C ILE A 53 -0.45 1.17 -11.12
N GLY A 54 0.12 2.22 -11.71
CA GLY A 54 1.57 2.38 -11.76
C GLY A 54 2.17 2.53 -10.38
N SER A 55 1.54 3.32 -9.51
CA SER A 55 2.00 3.47 -8.13
C SER A 55 1.91 2.15 -7.38
N LEU A 56 0.84 1.40 -7.58
CA LEU A 56 0.69 0.12 -6.92
C LEU A 56 1.84 -0.81 -7.29
N TYR A 57 2.18 -0.89 -8.58
CA TYR A 57 3.27 -1.75 -9.02
C TYR A 57 4.64 -1.28 -8.54
N GLN A 58 4.78 -0.01 -8.19
CA GLN A 58 6.02 0.47 -7.56
C GLN A 58 6.18 -0.08 -6.14
N TYR A 59 5.08 -0.21 -5.42
CA TYR A 59 5.12 -0.78 -4.07
C TYR A 59 5.14 -2.30 -4.08
N PHE A 60 4.36 -2.90 -4.94
CA PHE A 60 4.20 -4.35 -5.00
C PHE A 60 4.22 -4.78 -6.47
N PRO A 61 5.30 -5.41 -6.91
CA PRO A 61 5.44 -5.76 -8.33
C PRO A 61 4.42 -6.82 -8.80
N ASP A 62 3.90 -7.60 -7.87
CA ASP A 62 2.90 -8.61 -8.22
C ASP A 62 2.05 -8.94 -7.00
N LYS A 63 1.03 -9.78 -7.23
CA LYS A 63 0.11 -10.16 -6.17
C LYS A 63 0.82 -10.95 -5.05
N ALA A 64 1.80 -11.75 -5.41
CA ALA A 64 2.54 -12.54 -4.43
C ALA A 64 3.25 -11.64 -3.43
N ALA A 65 3.80 -10.51 -3.89
CA ALA A 65 4.44 -9.55 -3.00
C ALA A 65 3.46 -8.99 -1.97
N ILE A 66 2.22 -8.74 -2.39
CA ILE A 66 1.17 -8.27 -1.49
C ILE A 66 0.85 -9.34 -0.44
N ILE A 67 0.66 -10.55 -0.88
CA ILE A 67 0.33 -11.67 0.01
C ILE A 67 1.43 -11.89 1.03
N HIS A 68 2.68 -11.81 0.60
CA HIS A 68 3.82 -11.95 1.50
C HIS A 68 3.89 -10.84 2.53
N ALA A 69 3.38 -9.67 2.22
CA ALA A 69 3.40 -8.52 3.13
C ALA A 69 2.26 -8.57 4.14
N LEU A 70 1.26 -9.37 3.91
CA LEU A 70 0.16 -9.55 4.85
C LEU A 70 0.57 -10.48 6.01
#